data_ef53cbba600c2c3c280962bb57780547
#
_entry.id   ef53cbba600c2c3c280962bb57780547
#
_cell.length_a   1.000
_cell.length_b   1.000
_cell.length_c   1.000
_cell.angle_alpha   90.00
_cell.angle_beta   90.00
_cell.angle_gamma   90.00
#
_symmetry.space_group_name_H-M   'P 1'
#
loop_
_entity.id
_entity.type
_entity.pdbx_description
1 polymer ?
#
loop_
_entity_poly.entity_id
_entity_poly.type
_entity_poly.pdbx_seq_one_letter_code
_entity_poly.pdbx_strand_id
1 'polypeptide(L)'
;MAAMEMIHTHSLVHDDLPALDNDDYRRGRLTTHKVYGEAMGVLSGVALLNYAYEVMLTAFDTADTPDCQAHVIQALKVISHKTGLYGMLGGQSVDVENDGKPMSREMIDYIYENKTSALIEASVMTGAILGGATEEETAIVEKAAKNIGLAFQIQDDILDVTSTEEELGKPIHSDEKNHKTTYVTLMGI
;
A
#
# COMPACT_ATOMS: atom_id res chain seq x y z
N MET A 1 10.71 -10.07 0.70
CA MET A 1 10.87 -8.73 1.35
C MET A 1 11.21 -7.65 0.33
N ALA A 2 12.34 -7.69 -0.38
CA ALA A 2 12.72 -6.61 -1.32
C ALA A 2 11.62 -6.28 -2.36
N ALA A 3 11.02 -7.29 -2.98
CA ALA A 3 9.96 -7.09 -3.97
C ALA A 3 8.71 -6.37 -3.39
N MET A 4 8.32 -6.66 -2.14
CA MET A 4 7.21 -5.96 -1.50
C MET A 4 7.52 -4.47 -1.27
N GLU A 5 8.76 -4.14 -0.86
CA GLU A 5 9.19 -2.75 -0.72
C GLU A 5 9.29 -2.04 -2.09
N MET A 6 9.63 -2.75 -3.16
CA MET A 6 9.61 -2.20 -4.52
C MET A 6 8.17 -1.86 -4.96
N ILE A 7 7.19 -2.74 -4.67
CA ILE A 7 5.77 -2.48 -4.95
C ILE A 7 5.28 -1.29 -4.12
N HIS A 8 5.62 -1.25 -2.84
CA HIS A 8 5.28 -0.12 -1.98
C HIS A 8 5.92 1.18 -2.48
N THR A 9 7.21 1.17 -2.80
CA THR A 9 7.90 2.35 -3.32
C THR A 9 7.34 2.80 -4.67
N HIS A 10 6.98 1.85 -5.56
CA HIS A 10 6.27 2.13 -6.80
C HIS A 10 4.99 2.94 -6.53
N SER A 11 4.14 2.47 -5.60
CA SER A 11 2.90 3.16 -5.30
C SER A 11 3.12 4.57 -4.76
N LEU A 12 4.12 4.77 -3.88
CA LEU A 12 4.47 6.09 -3.35
C LEU A 12 5.01 7.03 -4.43
N VAL A 13 5.86 6.54 -5.34
CA VAL A 13 6.41 7.36 -6.46
C VAL A 13 5.28 7.83 -7.37
N HIS A 14 4.26 7.00 -7.61
CA HIS A 14 3.11 7.40 -8.40
C HIS A 14 2.16 8.31 -7.64
N ASP A 15 1.93 8.04 -6.36
CA ASP A 15 1.06 8.84 -5.49
C ASP A 15 1.55 10.30 -5.39
N ASP A 16 2.87 10.50 -5.33
CA ASP A 16 3.51 11.81 -5.30
C ASP A 16 3.36 12.62 -6.59
N LEU A 17 2.96 12.03 -7.72
CA LEU A 17 2.88 12.73 -9.01
C LEU A 17 1.85 13.87 -8.99
N PRO A 18 2.04 14.92 -9.84
CA PRO A 18 1.10 16.03 -9.95
C PRO A 18 -0.34 15.64 -10.35
N ALA A 19 -0.50 14.46 -10.97
CA ALA A 19 -1.81 13.91 -11.31
C ALA A 19 -2.55 13.28 -10.13
N LEU A 20 -1.89 13.09 -8.99
CA LEU A 20 -2.40 12.50 -7.75
C LEU A 20 -2.21 13.49 -6.59
N ASP A 21 -1.44 13.15 -5.56
CA ASP A 21 -1.29 14.01 -4.36
C ASP A 21 -0.43 15.26 -4.60
N ASN A 22 0.40 15.28 -5.65
CA ASN A 22 1.31 16.38 -6.00
C ASN A 22 2.24 16.79 -4.84
N ASP A 23 2.79 15.80 -4.15
CA ASP A 23 3.66 16.02 -3.00
C ASP A 23 5.08 16.42 -3.42
N ASP A 24 5.61 17.47 -2.80
CA ASP A 24 6.97 17.93 -3.04
C ASP A 24 8.02 17.13 -2.26
N TYR A 25 7.64 16.59 -1.11
CA TYR A 25 8.55 15.90 -0.19
C TYR A 25 7.98 14.55 0.28
N ARG A 26 8.85 13.55 0.36
CA ARG A 26 8.58 12.24 0.94
C ARG A 26 9.76 11.77 1.79
N ARG A 27 9.51 11.40 3.05
CA ARG A 27 10.57 10.96 3.98
C ARG A 27 11.72 11.99 4.12
N GLY A 28 11.37 13.30 4.13
CA GLY A 28 12.32 14.39 4.27
C GLY A 28 13.19 14.70 3.02
N ARG A 29 12.85 14.11 1.85
CA ARG A 29 13.54 14.34 0.57
C ARG A 29 12.56 14.79 -0.48
N LEU A 30 13.05 15.53 -1.48
CA LEU A 30 12.25 15.85 -2.66
C LEU A 30 11.80 14.56 -3.36
N THR A 31 10.55 14.56 -3.82
CA THR A 31 9.96 13.43 -4.54
C THR A 31 10.61 13.22 -5.91
N THR A 32 10.44 12.04 -6.47
CA THR A 32 11.09 11.65 -7.74
C THR A 32 10.75 12.62 -8.87
N HIS A 33 9.47 13.02 -8.98
CA HIS A 33 9.05 13.94 -10.03
C HIS A 33 9.61 15.35 -9.86
N LYS A 34 9.84 15.81 -8.63
CA LYS A 34 10.46 17.10 -8.35
C LYS A 34 11.94 17.14 -8.71
N VAL A 35 12.66 16.04 -8.55
CA VAL A 35 14.10 15.97 -8.84
C VAL A 35 14.34 15.68 -10.33
N TYR A 36 13.57 14.78 -10.94
CA TYR A 36 13.86 14.23 -12.27
C TYR A 36 12.78 14.50 -13.32
N GLY A 37 11.69 15.17 -12.93
CA GLY A 37 10.53 15.44 -13.79
C GLY A 37 9.49 14.32 -13.79
N GLU A 38 8.26 14.67 -14.20
CA GLU A 38 7.09 13.79 -14.15
C GLU A 38 7.26 12.52 -14.97
N ALA A 39 7.83 12.62 -16.17
CA ALA A 39 8.06 11.46 -17.05
C ALA A 39 8.96 10.41 -16.35
N MET A 40 10.00 10.86 -15.64
CA MET A 40 10.87 9.97 -14.87
C MET A 40 10.17 9.43 -13.62
N GLY A 41 9.29 10.18 -13.00
CA GLY A 41 8.43 9.70 -11.93
C GLY A 41 7.56 8.51 -12.40
N VAL A 42 6.84 8.68 -13.51
CA VAL A 42 6.03 7.61 -14.10
C VAL A 42 6.88 6.38 -14.44
N LEU A 43 7.99 6.57 -15.18
CA LEU A 43 8.84 5.47 -15.63
C LEU A 43 9.52 4.74 -14.45
N SER A 44 9.95 5.47 -13.42
CA SER A 44 10.57 4.87 -12.23
C SER A 44 9.58 4.01 -11.45
N GLY A 45 8.33 4.47 -11.29
CA GLY A 45 7.28 3.68 -10.66
C GLY A 45 6.99 2.39 -11.42
N VAL A 46 6.78 2.48 -12.75
CA VAL A 46 6.58 1.29 -13.60
C VAL A 46 7.77 0.34 -13.54
N ALA A 47 9.01 0.88 -13.58
CA ALA A 47 10.21 0.06 -13.52
C ALA A 47 10.34 -0.69 -12.18
N LEU A 48 10.01 -0.03 -11.05
CA LEU A 48 10.00 -0.68 -9.73
C LEU A 48 8.98 -1.82 -9.66
N LEU A 49 7.76 -1.59 -10.17
CA LEU A 49 6.73 -2.63 -10.21
C LEU A 49 7.16 -3.83 -11.05
N ASN A 50 7.66 -3.58 -12.27
CA ASN A 50 8.12 -4.66 -13.14
C ASN A 50 9.30 -5.41 -12.52
N TYR A 51 10.28 -4.69 -11.98
CA TYR A 51 11.45 -5.31 -11.34
C TYR A 51 11.08 -6.09 -10.07
N ALA A 52 10.04 -5.67 -9.34
CA ALA A 52 9.53 -6.47 -8.23
C ALA A 52 9.07 -7.86 -8.71
N TYR A 53 8.34 -7.95 -9.83
CA TYR A 53 7.94 -9.23 -10.40
C TYR A 53 9.14 -10.05 -10.90
N GLU A 54 10.14 -9.42 -11.54
CA GLU A 54 11.38 -10.11 -11.91
C GLU A 54 12.06 -10.74 -10.69
N VAL A 55 12.22 -9.98 -9.60
CA VAL A 55 12.79 -10.47 -8.34
C VAL A 55 11.95 -11.59 -7.72
N MET A 56 10.62 -11.49 -7.74
CA MET A 56 9.75 -12.55 -7.21
C MET A 56 9.87 -13.85 -8.00
N LEU A 57 10.01 -13.77 -9.31
CA LEU A 57 10.18 -14.95 -10.17
C LEU A 57 11.46 -15.71 -9.89
N THR A 58 12.54 -15.07 -9.38
CA THR A 58 13.77 -15.78 -8.96
C THR A 58 13.54 -16.77 -7.82
N ALA A 59 12.38 -16.69 -7.11
CA ALA A 59 12.05 -17.69 -6.09
C ALA A 59 11.94 -19.11 -6.68
N PHE A 60 11.62 -19.25 -7.97
CA PHE A 60 11.61 -20.54 -8.64
C PHE A 60 13.00 -21.17 -8.78
N ASP A 61 14.08 -20.37 -8.79
CA ASP A 61 15.45 -20.86 -8.90
C ASP A 61 15.88 -21.68 -7.66
N THR A 62 15.16 -21.49 -6.53
CA THR A 62 15.41 -22.17 -5.26
C THR A 62 14.28 -23.11 -4.84
N ALA A 63 13.20 -23.18 -5.60
CA ALA A 63 12.05 -24.04 -5.32
C ALA A 63 12.28 -25.46 -5.89
N ASP A 64 13.08 -26.25 -5.17
CA ASP A 64 13.59 -27.56 -5.64
C ASP A 64 12.54 -28.68 -5.59
N THR A 65 11.39 -28.47 -4.95
CA THR A 65 10.35 -29.49 -4.84
C THR A 65 9.01 -28.99 -5.42
N PRO A 66 8.12 -29.90 -5.87
CA PRO A 66 6.78 -29.51 -6.33
C PRO A 66 6.00 -28.70 -5.28
N ASP A 67 6.14 -29.02 -3.99
CA ASP A 67 5.45 -28.32 -2.91
C ASP A 67 6.01 -26.90 -2.76
N CYS A 68 7.33 -26.70 -2.80
CA CYS A 68 7.94 -25.36 -2.80
C CYS A 68 7.49 -24.54 -4.00
N GLN A 69 7.41 -25.14 -5.18
CA GLN A 69 6.92 -24.45 -6.38
C GLN A 69 5.45 -24.07 -6.25
N ALA A 70 4.61 -24.94 -5.67
CA ALA A 70 3.22 -24.65 -5.38
C ALA A 70 3.07 -23.45 -4.42
N HIS A 71 3.87 -23.39 -3.36
CA HIS A 71 3.90 -22.25 -2.44
C HIS A 71 4.32 -20.94 -3.13
N VAL A 72 5.34 -20.97 -4.00
CA VAL A 72 5.76 -19.80 -4.78
C VAL A 72 4.62 -19.32 -5.69
N ILE A 73 3.94 -20.23 -6.40
CA ILE A 73 2.79 -19.89 -7.24
C ILE A 73 1.68 -19.25 -6.42
N GLN A 74 1.34 -19.83 -5.26
CA GLN A 74 0.30 -19.30 -4.39
C GLN A 74 0.67 -17.91 -3.83
N ALA A 75 1.91 -17.73 -3.40
CA ALA A 75 2.43 -16.44 -2.95
C ALA A 75 2.32 -15.36 -4.04
N LEU A 76 2.71 -15.68 -5.28
CA LEU A 76 2.60 -14.77 -6.41
C LEU A 76 1.13 -14.41 -6.73
N LYS A 77 0.20 -15.38 -6.64
CA LYS A 77 -1.23 -15.12 -6.82
C LYS A 77 -1.75 -14.15 -5.77
N VAL A 78 -1.39 -14.34 -4.50
CA VAL A 78 -1.79 -13.42 -3.41
C VAL A 78 -1.24 -12.03 -3.65
N ILE A 79 0.05 -11.89 -3.94
CA ILE A 79 0.67 -10.59 -4.19
C ILE A 79 -0.02 -9.88 -5.36
N SER A 80 -0.15 -10.54 -6.51
CA SER A 80 -0.74 -9.93 -7.70
C SER A 80 -2.20 -9.52 -7.50
N HIS A 81 -2.97 -10.30 -6.73
CA HIS A 81 -4.36 -9.98 -6.41
C HIS A 81 -4.46 -8.78 -5.45
N LYS A 82 -3.74 -8.84 -4.34
CA LYS A 82 -3.78 -7.80 -3.29
C LYS A 82 -3.15 -6.46 -3.71
N THR A 83 -2.21 -6.46 -4.64
CA THR A 83 -1.62 -5.22 -5.17
C THR A 83 -2.32 -4.68 -6.42
N GLY A 84 -3.18 -5.49 -7.03
CA GLY A 84 -3.89 -5.20 -8.28
C GLY A 84 -5.25 -4.52 -8.09
N LEU A 85 -6.13 -4.75 -9.08
CA LEU A 85 -7.47 -4.14 -9.16
C LEU A 85 -8.40 -4.49 -7.99
N TYR A 86 -8.20 -5.65 -7.38
CA TYR A 86 -8.99 -6.13 -6.23
C TYR A 86 -8.31 -5.87 -4.89
N GLY A 87 -7.33 -4.97 -4.86
CA GLY A 87 -6.59 -4.57 -3.68
C GLY A 87 -6.09 -3.14 -3.82
N MET A 88 -4.78 -2.93 -3.64
CA MET A 88 -4.17 -1.61 -3.52
C MET A 88 -4.52 -0.65 -4.67
N LEU A 89 -4.41 -1.09 -5.92
CA LEU A 89 -4.72 -0.25 -7.08
C LEU A 89 -6.21 0.09 -7.15
N GLY A 90 -7.09 -0.86 -6.84
CA GLY A 90 -8.54 -0.62 -6.77
C GLY A 90 -8.92 0.37 -5.67
N GLY A 91 -8.33 0.21 -4.47
CA GLY A 91 -8.52 1.15 -3.36
C GLY A 91 -8.05 2.56 -3.70
N GLN A 92 -6.88 2.69 -4.31
CA GLN A 92 -6.35 3.97 -4.80
C GLN A 92 -7.26 4.61 -5.84
N SER A 93 -7.81 3.82 -6.77
CA SER A 93 -8.71 4.34 -7.79
C SER A 93 -9.98 4.95 -7.18
N VAL A 94 -10.56 4.31 -6.18
CA VAL A 94 -11.74 4.81 -5.46
C VAL A 94 -11.40 6.04 -4.65
N ASP A 95 -10.24 6.08 -4.01
CA ASP A 95 -9.74 7.25 -3.27
C ASP A 95 -9.63 8.48 -4.17
N VAL A 96 -8.96 8.35 -5.30
CA VAL A 96 -8.78 9.43 -6.30
C VAL A 96 -10.11 9.88 -6.91
N GLU A 97 -11.02 8.95 -7.25
CA GLU A 97 -12.33 9.29 -7.82
C GLU A 97 -13.20 10.11 -6.84
N ASN A 98 -12.98 9.95 -5.54
CA ASN A 98 -13.74 10.60 -4.49
C ASN A 98 -12.96 11.70 -3.75
N ASP A 99 -11.80 12.09 -4.27
CA ASP A 99 -11.01 13.18 -3.68
C ASP A 99 -11.82 14.48 -3.61
N GLY A 100 -11.73 15.17 -2.46
CA GLY A 100 -12.49 16.39 -2.18
C GLY A 100 -14.01 16.21 -2.06
N LYS A 101 -14.55 14.98 -2.02
CA LYS A 101 -15.97 14.71 -1.83
C LYS A 101 -16.23 14.10 -0.45
N PRO A 102 -17.39 14.41 0.18
CA PRO A 102 -17.80 13.71 1.40
C PRO A 102 -17.98 12.21 1.12
N MET A 103 -17.36 11.36 1.94
CA MET A 103 -17.45 9.91 1.82
C MET A 103 -18.26 9.31 2.97
N SER A 104 -18.98 8.21 2.70
CA SER A 104 -19.59 7.41 3.75
C SER A 104 -18.53 6.58 4.49
N ARG A 105 -18.87 6.09 5.68
CA ARG A 105 -17.99 5.21 6.44
C ARG A 105 -17.63 3.94 5.65
N GLU A 106 -18.61 3.33 4.99
CA GLU A 106 -18.38 2.10 4.19
C GLU A 106 -17.39 2.34 3.05
N MET A 107 -17.40 3.55 2.47
CA MET A 107 -16.44 3.90 1.42
C MET A 107 -15.02 4.10 1.98
N ILE A 108 -14.90 4.74 3.15
CA ILE A 108 -13.61 4.87 3.84
C ILE A 108 -13.07 3.51 4.27
N ASP A 109 -13.93 2.66 4.85
CA ASP A 109 -13.57 1.28 5.20
C ASP A 109 -13.02 0.54 3.96
N TYR A 110 -13.69 0.67 2.82
CA TYR A 110 -13.24 0.07 1.57
C TYR A 110 -11.87 0.61 1.11
N ILE A 111 -11.67 1.92 1.15
CA ILE A 111 -10.40 2.54 0.77
C ILE A 111 -9.27 2.07 1.70
N TYR A 112 -9.46 2.12 3.00
CA TYR A 112 -8.46 1.73 3.99
C TYR A 112 -8.10 0.24 3.88
N GLU A 113 -9.10 -0.60 3.68
CA GLU A 113 -8.92 -2.03 3.48
C GLU A 113 -8.10 -2.32 2.21
N ASN A 114 -8.43 -1.68 1.10
CA ASN A 114 -7.81 -2.01 -0.18
C ASN A 114 -6.54 -1.18 -0.44
N LYS A 115 -6.56 0.14 -0.26
CA LYS A 115 -5.39 0.99 -0.53
C LYS A 115 -4.21 0.66 0.39
N THR A 116 -4.47 0.44 1.69
CA THR A 116 -3.41 0.28 2.71
C THR A 116 -3.30 -1.15 3.22
N SER A 117 -4.41 -1.74 3.72
CA SER A 117 -4.34 -3.06 4.37
C SER A 117 -3.96 -4.17 3.40
N ALA A 118 -4.40 -4.10 2.14
CA ALA A 118 -4.13 -5.14 1.15
C ALA A 118 -2.63 -5.43 0.95
N LEU A 119 -1.76 -4.42 1.00
CA LEU A 119 -0.31 -4.61 0.89
C LEU A 119 0.29 -5.26 2.14
N ILE A 120 -0.23 -4.92 3.32
CA ILE A 120 0.14 -5.55 4.60
C ILE A 120 -0.30 -7.00 4.59
N GLU A 121 -1.54 -7.27 4.19
CA GLU A 121 -2.08 -8.63 4.03
C GLU A 121 -1.23 -9.45 3.06
N ALA A 122 -0.93 -8.91 1.87
CA ALA A 122 -0.06 -9.57 0.89
C ALA A 122 1.30 -9.95 1.48
N SER A 123 1.91 -9.06 2.27
CA SER A 123 3.22 -9.29 2.88
C SER A 123 3.19 -10.43 3.88
N VAL A 124 2.21 -10.43 4.80
CA VAL A 124 2.12 -11.41 5.88
C VAL A 124 1.65 -12.77 5.35
N MET A 125 0.62 -12.78 4.47
CA MET A 125 0.13 -14.01 3.83
C MET A 125 1.22 -14.69 2.99
N THR A 126 1.97 -13.93 2.21
CA THR A 126 3.10 -14.46 1.42
C THR A 126 4.16 -15.10 2.31
N GLY A 127 4.49 -14.45 3.44
CA GLY A 127 5.40 -15.02 4.42
C GLY A 127 4.90 -16.34 5.00
N ALA A 128 3.63 -16.42 5.37
CA ALA A 128 3.00 -17.63 5.89
C ALA A 128 3.00 -18.76 4.84
N ILE A 129 2.55 -18.48 3.61
CA ILE A 129 2.50 -19.45 2.51
C ILE A 129 3.88 -20.03 2.22
N LEU A 130 4.90 -19.16 2.08
CA LEU A 130 6.27 -19.60 1.83
C LEU A 130 6.88 -20.36 3.02
N GLY A 131 6.37 -20.12 4.23
CA GLY A 131 6.69 -20.88 5.44
C GLY A 131 5.96 -22.21 5.56
N GLY A 132 5.08 -22.57 4.61
CA GLY A 132 4.33 -23.82 4.60
C GLY A 132 3.03 -23.80 5.40
N ALA A 133 2.47 -22.62 5.68
CA ALA A 133 1.17 -22.50 6.34
C ALA A 133 0.06 -23.11 5.49
N THR A 134 -0.91 -23.75 6.15
CA THR A 134 -2.13 -24.25 5.53
C THR A 134 -3.03 -23.09 5.07
N GLU A 135 -4.06 -23.41 4.28
CA GLU A 135 -5.07 -22.41 3.87
C GLU A 135 -5.79 -21.81 5.07
N GLU A 136 -6.11 -22.62 6.10
CA GLU A 136 -6.76 -22.15 7.33
C GLU A 136 -5.87 -21.22 8.14
N GLU A 137 -4.58 -21.55 8.30
CA GLU A 137 -3.60 -20.67 8.96
C GLU A 137 -3.39 -19.39 8.17
N THR A 138 -3.33 -19.47 6.84
CA THR A 138 -3.21 -18.28 5.97
C THR A 138 -4.43 -17.36 6.10
N ALA A 139 -5.65 -17.91 6.20
CA ALA A 139 -6.87 -17.12 6.42
C ALA A 139 -6.89 -16.44 7.80
N ILE A 140 -6.34 -17.07 8.84
CA ILE A 140 -6.20 -16.45 10.17
C ILE A 140 -5.21 -15.27 10.09
N VAL A 141 -4.09 -15.48 9.41
CA VAL A 141 -3.06 -14.45 9.20
C VAL A 141 -3.60 -13.28 8.39
N GLU A 142 -4.37 -13.54 7.33
CA GLU A 142 -5.04 -12.50 6.53
C GLU A 142 -5.95 -11.62 7.40
N LYS A 143 -6.82 -12.25 8.20
CA LYS A 143 -7.72 -11.53 9.11
C LYS A 143 -6.96 -10.66 10.13
N ALA A 144 -5.86 -11.16 10.68
CA ALA A 144 -5.02 -10.40 11.61
C ALA A 144 -4.36 -9.22 10.89
N ALA A 145 -3.80 -9.44 9.70
CA ALA A 145 -3.15 -8.41 8.89
C ALA A 145 -4.13 -7.29 8.47
N LYS A 146 -5.37 -7.65 8.10
CA LYS A 146 -6.43 -6.70 7.81
C LYS A 146 -6.71 -5.78 9.01
N ASN A 147 -6.83 -6.32 10.21
CA ASN A 147 -7.05 -5.52 11.43
C ASN A 147 -5.85 -4.62 11.74
N ILE A 148 -4.62 -5.08 11.51
CA ILE A 148 -3.41 -4.28 11.66
C ILE A 148 -3.41 -3.12 10.66
N GLY A 149 -3.76 -3.37 9.41
CA GLY A 149 -3.83 -2.34 8.38
C GLY A 149 -4.86 -1.26 8.69
N LEU A 150 -6.05 -1.64 9.15
CA LEU A 150 -7.07 -0.70 9.58
C LEU A 150 -6.61 0.13 10.80
N ALA A 151 -6.02 -0.52 11.81
CA ALA A 151 -5.50 0.17 12.98
C ALA A 151 -4.37 1.15 12.61
N PHE A 152 -3.50 0.76 11.67
CA PHE A 152 -2.44 1.62 11.16
C PHE A 152 -3.01 2.89 10.50
N GLN A 153 -4.04 2.75 9.68
CA GLN A 153 -4.64 3.88 8.99
C GLN A 153 -5.38 4.82 9.97
N ILE A 154 -6.13 4.27 10.91
CA ILE A 154 -6.78 5.08 11.96
C ILE A 154 -5.73 5.82 12.80
N GLN A 155 -4.61 5.18 13.10
CA GLN A 155 -3.49 5.83 13.79
C GLN A 155 -2.88 6.97 12.96
N ASP A 156 -2.73 6.79 11.65
CA ASP A 156 -2.23 7.84 10.74
C ASP A 156 -3.16 9.06 10.75
N ASP A 157 -4.48 8.85 10.65
CA ASP A 157 -5.49 9.91 10.74
C ASP A 157 -5.40 10.69 12.08
N ILE A 158 -5.22 9.96 13.20
CA ILE A 158 -5.08 10.59 14.52
C ILE A 158 -3.79 11.40 14.59
N LEU A 159 -2.69 10.86 14.09
CA LEU A 159 -1.39 11.52 14.11
C LEU A 159 -1.37 12.78 13.21
N ASP A 160 -2.10 12.79 12.11
CA ASP A 160 -2.20 13.98 11.24
C ASP A 160 -2.77 15.20 12.00
N VAL A 161 -3.63 14.98 13.00
CA VAL A 161 -4.25 16.07 13.79
C VAL A 161 -3.64 16.27 15.17
N THR A 162 -2.83 15.33 15.69
CA THR A 162 -2.32 15.36 17.09
C THR A 162 -0.80 15.48 17.19
N SER A 163 -0.06 15.15 16.12
CA SER A 163 1.40 15.14 16.11
C SER A 163 2.00 16.49 15.66
N THR A 164 3.30 16.52 15.48
CA THR A 164 4.05 17.65 14.93
C THR A 164 4.73 17.27 13.61
N GLU A 165 5.02 18.26 12.76
CA GLU A 165 5.75 18.00 11.50
C GLU A 165 7.13 17.38 11.75
N GLU A 166 7.77 17.71 12.88
CA GLU A 166 9.07 17.17 13.27
C GLU A 166 9.00 15.68 13.60
N GLU A 167 7.93 15.24 14.28
CA GLU A 167 7.70 13.85 14.65
C GLU A 167 7.26 13.00 13.46
N LEU A 168 6.36 13.54 12.61
CA LEU A 168 5.81 12.81 11.46
C LEU A 168 6.75 12.80 10.24
N GLY A 169 7.64 13.80 10.12
CA GLY A 169 8.48 13.97 8.93
C GLY A 169 7.69 14.32 7.65
N LYS A 170 6.43 14.72 7.80
CA LYS A 170 5.54 15.23 6.74
C LYS A 170 4.68 16.37 7.31
N PRO A 171 4.07 17.24 6.46
CA PRO A 171 3.13 18.28 6.93
C PRO A 171 1.97 17.63 7.71
N ILE A 172 1.56 18.30 8.80
CA ILE A 172 0.35 17.96 9.58
C ILE A 172 -0.87 18.69 9.02
N HIS A 173 -2.07 18.26 9.44
CA HIS A 173 -3.36 18.77 8.92
C HIS A 173 -3.47 18.66 7.40
N SER A 174 -2.78 17.67 6.82
CA SER A 174 -2.79 17.43 5.38
C SER A 174 -4.18 17.00 4.91
N ASP A 175 -4.85 16.15 5.69
CA ASP A 175 -6.19 15.66 5.39
C ASP A 175 -7.23 16.79 5.43
N GLU A 176 -7.17 17.68 6.42
CA GLU A 176 -8.05 18.85 6.51
C GLU A 176 -7.82 19.81 5.33
N LYS A 177 -6.56 20.10 5.01
CA LYS A 177 -6.17 20.97 3.88
C LYS A 177 -6.66 20.44 2.55
N ASN A 178 -6.65 19.13 2.37
CA ASN A 178 -7.09 18.45 1.16
C ASN A 178 -8.58 18.06 1.21
N HIS A 179 -9.32 18.50 2.23
CA HIS A 179 -10.74 18.18 2.43
C HIS A 179 -11.03 16.66 2.42
N LYS A 180 -10.07 15.84 2.88
CA LYS A 180 -10.24 14.39 2.95
C LYS A 180 -11.19 14.01 4.08
N THR A 181 -12.09 13.07 3.79
CA THR A 181 -12.91 12.43 4.83
C THR A 181 -12.09 11.30 5.46
N THR A 182 -11.95 11.32 6.79
CA THR A 182 -11.17 10.33 7.57
C THR A 182 -12.01 9.79 8.72
N TYR A 183 -11.52 8.79 9.45
CA TYR A 183 -12.19 8.34 10.68
C TYR A 183 -12.31 9.45 11.72
N VAL A 184 -11.28 10.31 11.83
CA VAL A 184 -11.29 11.46 12.75
C VAL A 184 -12.40 12.45 12.39
N THR A 185 -12.59 12.76 11.10
CA THR A 185 -13.64 13.67 10.65
C THR A 185 -15.05 13.10 10.82
N LEU A 186 -15.21 11.77 10.76
CA LEU A 186 -16.51 11.10 10.91
C LEU A 186 -16.90 10.82 12.36
N MET A 187 -15.93 10.46 13.20
CA MET A 187 -16.20 9.91 14.53
C MET A 187 -15.69 10.81 15.67
N GLY A 188 -14.85 11.80 15.35
CA GLY A 188 -14.09 12.56 16.34
C GLY A 188 -12.89 11.75 16.88
N ILE A 189 -12.09 12.40 17.72
CA ILE A 189 -10.97 11.78 18.48
C ILE A 189 -11.51 11.22 19.78
#